data_f84fe02693ed4144c582fddbf08638f3
#
_entry.id   f84fe02693ed4144c582fddbf08638f3
#
_cell.length_a   1.000
_cell.length_b   1.000
_cell.length_c   1.000
_cell.angle_alpha   90.00
_cell.angle_beta   90.00
_cell.angle_gamma   90.00
#
_symmetry.space_group_name_H-M   'P 1'
#
loop_
_entity.id
_entity.type
_entity.pdbx_description
1 polymer ?
#
loop_
_entity_poly.entity_id
_entity_poly.type
_entity_poly.pdbx_seq_one_letter_code
_entity_poly.pdbx_strand_id
1 'polypeptide(L)'
;MKKLLYSLIFTFLGFGALAQNPSFSPSTFTAEDEITITIDVTGTGMAGVADAYLWIFSNPGLSGGADGITNGGWTNSSELAKLTPAGANKFTYKFTGTIMFGQTPAQLKSFGFLLKKKDGSAQTPDYKPFFFDPLIFVPSLTRVFPAKVDVDDVVSVNFDQQYAVTVTDQRMTPATFTVTMFDDINNTVGTAVTLPVRKFDATIWSGTFIPNVSFTPATGRKLRKFVYRFNGTMLDINGLPTTVSGANTEVTFTTMK
;
A
#
# COMPACT_ATOMS: atom_id res chain seq x y z
N MET A 1 -54.96 7.87 22.56
CA MET A 1 -53.68 7.26 22.90
C MET A 1 -53.26 6.10 21.98
N LYS A 2 -54.20 5.20 21.55
CA LYS A 2 -53.80 4.08 20.63
C LYS A 2 -53.30 4.53 19.24
N LYS A 3 -53.79 5.64 18.69
CA LYS A 3 -53.39 6.14 17.37
C LYS A 3 -51.97 6.77 17.35
N LEU A 4 -51.49 7.27 18.48
CA LEU A 4 -50.13 7.80 18.63
C LEU A 4 -49.08 6.68 18.69
N LEU A 5 -49.45 5.51 19.22
CA LEU A 5 -48.54 4.35 19.31
C LEU A 5 -48.23 3.76 17.94
N TYR A 6 -49.18 3.73 17.01
CA TYR A 6 -48.93 3.24 15.64
C TYR A 6 -48.11 4.19 14.81
N SER A 7 -48.16 5.50 15.04
CA SER A 7 -47.33 6.49 14.37
C SER A 7 -45.85 6.36 14.78
N LEU A 8 -45.60 6.01 16.05
CA LEU A 8 -44.22 5.84 16.56
C LEU A 8 -43.55 4.57 16.03
N ILE A 9 -44.31 3.49 15.78
CA ILE A 9 -43.77 2.24 15.23
C ILE A 9 -43.38 2.38 13.77
N PHE A 10 -44.09 3.21 13.00
CA PHE A 10 -43.76 3.44 11.57
C PHE A 10 -42.53 4.32 11.37
N THR A 11 -42.13 5.13 12.35
CA THR A 11 -40.97 6.02 12.26
C THR A 11 -39.65 5.28 12.49
N PHE A 12 -39.67 4.07 13.07
CA PHE A 12 -38.48 3.27 13.35
C PHE A 12 -38.09 2.27 12.25
N LEU A 13 -38.92 2.10 11.22
CA LEU A 13 -38.64 1.17 10.12
C LEU A 13 -37.84 1.79 8.94
N GLY A 14 -37.43 3.05 9.07
CA GLY A 14 -36.77 3.82 8.00
C GLY A 14 -35.25 3.90 8.02
N PHE A 15 -34.56 3.25 8.95
CA PHE A 15 -33.06 3.39 9.08
C PHE A 15 -32.33 2.10 8.81
N GLY A 16 -32.45 1.59 7.60
CA GLY A 16 -31.73 0.39 7.17
C GLY A 16 -30.93 0.52 5.88
N ALA A 17 -30.77 1.71 5.32
CA ALA A 17 -29.89 1.92 4.19
C ALA A 17 -28.51 2.35 4.70
N LEU A 18 -27.76 1.43 5.30
CA LEU A 18 -26.30 1.59 5.39
C LEU A 18 -25.77 1.55 3.97
N ALA A 19 -25.41 2.70 3.43
CA ALA A 19 -24.61 2.75 2.23
C ALA A 19 -23.33 1.94 2.53
N GLN A 20 -23.22 0.75 1.97
CA GLN A 20 -22.07 -0.09 2.17
C GLN A 20 -20.92 0.52 1.39
N ASN A 21 -20.01 1.18 2.11
CA ASN A 21 -18.80 1.72 1.53
C ASN A 21 -17.91 0.58 1.04
N PRO A 22 -17.34 0.68 -0.17
CA PRO A 22 -16.32 -0.26 -0.60
C PRO A 22 -15.13 -0.25 0.35
N SER A 23 -14.49 -1.39 0.54
CA SER A 23 -13.25 -1.51 1.29
C SER A 23 -12.08 -1.77 0.36
N PHE A 24 -10.89 -1.33 0.79
CA PHE A 24 -9.66 -1.41 0.03
C PHE A 24 -8.58 -2.17 0.80
N SER A 25 -7.76 -2.92 0.08
CA SER A 25 -6.56 -3.54 0.61
C SER A 25 -5.40 -3.29 -0.37
N PRO A 26 -4.32 -2.60 0.06
CA PRO A 26 -4.15 -1.95 1.37
C PRO A 26 -5.17 -0.83 1.61
N SER A 27 -5.37 -0.42 2.86
CA SER A 27 -6.32 0.65 3.22
C SER A 27 -5.84 2.06 2.83
N THR A 28 -4.53 2.23 2.68
CA THR A 28 -3.85 3.42 2.16
C THR A 28 -3.02 3.00 0.96
N PHE A 29 -3.04 3.75 -0.11
CA PHE A 29 -2.41 3.35 -1.37
C PHE A 29 -2.03 4.55 -2.23
N THR A 30 -0.95 4.43 -2.95
CA THR A 30 -0.56 5.36 -4.02
C THR A 30 -1.09 4.85 -5.37
N ALA A 31 -0.91 5.64 -6.43
CA ALA A 31 -1.32 5.24 -7.78
C ALA A 31 -0.53 4.04 -8.36
N GLU A 32 0.59 3.68 -7.75
CA GLU A 32 1.47 2.58 -8.18
C GLU A 32 1.25 1.27 -7.41
N ASP A 33 0.40 1.29 -6.37
CA ASP A 33 0.05 0.08 -5.62
C ASP A 33 -0.95 -0.80 -6.36
N GLU A 34 -0.83 -2.13 -6.16
CA GLU A 34 -1.93 -3.04 -6.46
C GLU A 34 -3.00 -2.89 -5.38
N ILE A 35 -4.18 -2.46 -5.78
CA ILE A 35 -5.34 -2.23 -4.90
C ILE A 35 -6.35 -3.34 -5.14
N THR A 36 -6.79 -3.99 -4.07
CA THR A 36 -7.96 -4.87 -4.10
C THR A 36 -9.16 -4.10 -3.57
N ILE A 37 -10.19 -3.90 -4.41
CA ILE A 37 -11.49 -3.36 -3.99
C ILE A 37 -12.37 -4.55 -3.58
N THR A 38 -13.06 -4.43 -2.45
CA THR A 38 -14.14 -5.35 -2.04
C THR A 38 -15.43 -4.55 -1.91
N ILE A 39 -16.47 -4.98 -2.62
CA ILE A 39 -17.76 -4.28 -2.67
C ILE A 39 -18.88 -5.25 -2.30
N ASP A 40 -19.76 -4.82 -1.41
CA ASP A 40 -21.03 -5.49 -1.10
C ASP A 40 -22.17 -4.75 -1.79
N VAL A 41 -22.85 -5.43 -2.70
CA VAL A 41 -23.94 -4.83 -3.51
C VAL A 41 -25.34 -5.07 -2.90
N THR A 42 -25.41 -5.58 -1.68
CA THR A 42 -26.69 -5.76 -0.97
C THR A 42 -27.45 -4.41 -0.91
N GLY A 43 -28.73 -4.43 -1.24
CA GLY A 43 -29.57 -3.21 -1.26
C GLY A 43 -29.36 -2.30 -2.47
N THR A 44 -28.54 -2.68 -3.45
CA THR A 44 -28.38 -1.99 -4.73
C THR A 44 -29.15 -2.71 -5.85
N GLY A 45 -29.25 -2.09 -7.03
CA GLY A 45 -29.79 -2.72 -8.24
C GLY A 45 -28.97 -3.94 -8.74
N MET A 46 -27.81 -4.20 -8.13
CA MET A 46 -26.93 -5.34 -8.42
C MET A 46 -27.07 -6.49 -7.43
N ALA A 47 -27.97 -6.41 -6.43
CA ALA A 47 -28.19 -7.51 -5.50
C ALA A 47 -28.70 -8.76 -6.22
N GLY A 48 -28.13 -9.94 -5.89
CA GLY A 48 -28.49 -11.21 -6.51
C GLY A 48 -27.93 -11.46 -7.91
N VAL A 49 -27.14 -10.53 -8.46
CA VAL A 49 -26.51 -10.70 -9.77
C VAL A 49 -25.34 -11.69 -9.65
N ALA A 50 -25.27 -12.66 -10.57
CA ALA A 50 -24.19 -13.66 -10.57
C ALA A 50 -22.85 -13.07 -11.05
N ASP A 51 -22.90 -12.26 -12.12
CA ASP A 51 -21.74 -11.65 -12.75
C ASP A 51 -21.83 -10.12 -12.70
N ALA A 52 -20.79 -9.49 -12.17
CA ALA A 52 -20.65 -8.04 -12.10
C ALA A 52 -19.40 -7.58 -12.85
N TYR A 53 -19.48 -6.40 -13.45
CA TYR A 53 -18.42 -5.76 -14.23
C TYR A 53 -18.13 -4.39 -13.65
N LEU A 54 -16.85 -4.07 -13.49
CA LEU A 54 -16.38 -2.78 -13.04
C LEU A 54 -16.46 -1.76 -14.20
N TRP A 55 -16.97 -0.58 -13.88
CA TRP A 55 -16.74 0.61 -14.69
C TRP A 55 -15.98 1.60 -13.81
N ILE A 56 -14.71 1.83 -14.15
CA ILE A 56 -13.80 2.62 -13.34
C ILE A 56 -13.29 3.83 -14.14
N PHE A 57 -13.06 4.94 -13.46
CA PHE A 57 -12.60 6.20 -14.07
C PHE A 57 -11.69 6.96 -13.11
N SER A 58 -10.72 7.69 -13.66
CA SER A 58 -9.79 8.52 -12.88
C SER A 58 -10.32 9.95 -12.71
N ASN A 59 -9.85 10.62 -11.68
CA ASN A 59 -10.03 12.05 -11.41
C ASN A 59 -11.48 12.56 -11.49
N PRO A 60 -12.48 11.91 -10.88
CA PRO A 60 -13.87 12.35 -10.94
C PRO A 60 -14.02 13.79 -10.44
N GLY A 61 -14.61 14.65 -11.29
CA GLY A 61 -14.79 16.08 -11.02
C GLY A 61 -13.54 16.94 -11.16
N LEU A 62 -12.42 16.37 -11.62
CA LEU A 62 -11.17 17.07 -11.90
C LEU A 62 -10.86 17.04 -13.40
N SER A 63 -9.96 17.90 -13.85
CA SER A 63 -9.44 17.85 -15.22
C SER A 63 -8.53 16.64 -15.42
N GLY A 64 -8.46 16.13 -16.66
CA GLY A 64 -7.57 15.04 -17.03
C GLY A 64 -8.05 13.66 -16.55
N GLY A 65 -9.35 13.48 -16.34
CA GLY A 65 -9.95 12.17 -16.08
C GLY A 65 -9.92 11.28 -17.32
N ALA A 66 -9.82 9.97 -17.11
CA ALA A 66 -9.85 8.93 -18.14
C ALA A 66 -10.64 7.72 -17.65
N ASP A 67 -11.30 7.03 -18.58
CA ASP A 67 -11.90 5.73 -18.30
C ASP A 67 -10.83 4.65 -18.15
N GLY A 68 -11.12 3.62 -17.35
CA GLY A 68 -10.25 2.47 -17.19
C GLY A 68 -10.13 1.69 -18.51
N ILE A 69 -8.91 1.32 -18.87
CA ILE A 69 -8.63 0.59 -20.14
C ILE A 69 -9.36 -0.77 -20.22
N THR A 70 -9.81 -1.29 -19.10
CA THR A 70 -10.55 -2.57 -19.01
C THR A 70 -12.06 -2.41 -19.14
N ASN A 71 -12.63 -1.19 -19.14
CA ASN A 71 -14.09 -0.98 -19.10
C ASN A 71 -14.83 -1.63 -20.26
N GLY A 72 -14.29 -1.52 -21.48
CA GLY A 72 -15.01 -1.89 -22.70
C GLY A 72 -16.12 -0.91 -23.06
N GLY A 73 -17.18 -1.37 -23.71
CA GLY A 73 -18.36 -0.55 -24.03
C GLY A 73 -19.40 -0.59 -22.91
N TRP A 74 -20.19 0.48 -22.79
CA TRP A 74 -21.23 0.55 -21.74
C TRP A 74 -22.24 -0.62 -21.81
N THR A 75 -22.71 -0.96 -23.02
CA THR A 75 -23.64 -2.06 -23.24
C THR A 75 -22.98 -3.42 -23.48
N ASN A 76 -21.65 -3.46 -23.44
CA ASN A 76 -20.86 -4.68 -23.59
C ASN A 76 -19.51 -4.52 -22.88
N SER A 77 -19.51 -4.69 -21.56
CA SER A 77 -18.27 -4.62 -20.76
C SER A 77 -17.25 -5.66 -21.20
N SER A 78 -15.99 -5.29 -21.16
CA SER A 78 -14.86 -6.20 -21.37
C SER A 78 -14.84 -7.31 -20.30
N GLU A 79 -14.44 -8.52 -20.67
CA GLU A 79 -14.21 -9.60 -19.69
C GLU A 79 -13.08 -9.28 -18.71
N LEU A 80 -12.15 -8.38 -19.08
CA LEU A 80 -11.11 -7.89 -18.17
C LEU A 80 -11.68 -7.03 -17.03
N ALA A 81 -12.90 -6.49 -17.19
CA ALA A 81 -13.60 -5.74 -16.14
C ALA A 81 -14.45 -6.64 -15.23
N LYS A 82 -14.53 -7.96 -15.49
CA LYS A 82 -15.33 -8.89 -14.70
C LYS A 82 -14.76 -9.01 -13.29
N LEU A 83 -15.62 -8.84 -12.27
CA LEU A 83 -15.22 -8.99 -10.87
C LEU A 83 -15.25 -10.47 -10.47
N THR A 84 -14.44 -10.79 -9.46
CA THR A 84 -14.44 -12.11 -8.83
C THR A 84 -15.47 -12.13 -7.70
N PRO A 85 -16.42 -13.10 -7.70
CA PRO A 85 -17.34 -13.28 -6.57
C PRO A 85 -16.57 -13.60 -5.27
N ALA A 86 -16.95 -12.96 -4.16
CA ALA A 86 -16.32 -13.12 -2.84
C ALA A 86 -17.33 -13.43 -1.72
N GLY A 87 -18.47 -14.02 -2.07
CA GLY A 87 -19.58 -14.37 -1.18
C GLY A 87 -20.91 -13.84 -1.70
N ALA A 88 -21.98 -14.03 -0.93
CA ALA A 88 -23.32 -13.52 -1.32
C ALA A 88 -23.28 -12.00 -1.47
N ASN A 89 -23.63 -11.52 -2.65
CA ASN A 89 -23.62 -10.09 -3.00
C ASN A 89 -22.27 -9.37 -2.85
N LYS A 90 -21.15 -10.12 -2.72
CA LYS A 90 -19.81 -9.53 -2.57
C LYS A 90 -18.95 -9.85 -3.77
N PHE A 91 -18.20 -8.84 -4.20
CA PHE A 91 -17.33 -8.92 -5.34
C PHE A 91 -15.99 -8.26 -5.02
N THR A 92 -14.92 -8.77 -5.64
CA THR A 92 -13.58 -8.19 -5.56
C THR A 92 -13.02 -7.90 -6.94
N TYR A 93 -12.17 -6.86 -7.01
CA TYR A 93 -11.41 -6.53 -8.21
C TYR A 93 -10.04 -6.00 -7.82
N LYS A 94 -9.01 -6.35 -8.61
CA LYS A 94 -7.64 -5.89 -8.39
C LYS A 94 -7.18 -5.03 -9.54
N PHE A 95 -6.50 -3.93 -9.24
CA PHE A 95 -5.90 -3.05 -10.24
C PHE A 95 -4.77 -2.22 -9.66
N THR A 96 -3.89 -1.72 -10.54
CA THR A 96 -2.91 -0.67 -10.24
C THR A 96 -3.31 0.59 -10.99
N GLY A 97 -3.40 1.73 -10.29
CA GLY A 97 -3.93 2.98 -10.86
C GLY A 97 -3.21 3.41 -12.14
N THR A 98 -1.88 3.42 -12.12
CA THR A 98 -1.07 3.81 -13.29
C THR A 98 -1.29 2.91 -14.49
N ILE A 99 -1.45 1.61 -14.27
CA ILE A 99 -1.73 0.63 -15.33
C ILE A 99 -3.17 0.77 -15.83
N MET A 100 -4.13 0.88 -14.89
CA MET A 100 -5.56 0.94 -15.20
C MET A 100 -5.94 2.14 -16.07
N PHE A 101 -5.31 3.29 -15.83
CA PHE A 101 -5.66 4.54 -16.51
C PHE A 101 -4.63 4.97 -17.56
N GLY A 102 -3.47 4.31 -17.66
CA GLY A 102 -2.38 4.72 -18.54
C GLY A 102 -1.84 6.11 -18.21
N GLN A 103 -1.94 6.52 -16.94
CA GLN A 103 -1.56 7.85 -16.45
C GLN A 103 -0.40 7.73 -15.45
N THR A 104 0.43 8.78 -15.37
CA THR A 104 1.52 8.84 -14.39
C THR A 104 0.98 9.09 -12.97
N PRO A 105 1.72 8.76 -11.90
CA PRO A 105 1.30 9.05 -10.52
C PRO A 105 1.02 10.54 -10.28
N ALA A 106 1.74 11.44 -10.98
CA ALA A 106 1.53 12.88 -10.86
C ALA A 106 0.18 13.34 -11.45
N GLN A 107 -0.32 12.64 -12.45
CA GLN A 107 -1.61 12.92 -13.10
C GLN A 107 -2.80 12.33 -12.33
N LEU A 108 -2.58 11.23 -11.59
CA LEU A 108 -3.61 10.53 -10.83
C LEU A 108 -3.78 11.13 -9.43
N LYS A 109 -4.94 11.72 -9.17
CA LYS A 109 -5.29 12.27 -7.86
C LYS A 109 -6.31 11.38 -7.14
N SER A 110 -7.26 10.85 -7.90
CA SER A 110 -8.37 10.07 -7.37
C SER A 110 -8.93 9.13 -8.43
N PHE A 111 -9.80 8.24 -8.01
CA PHE A 111 -10.62 7.42 -8.91
C PHE A 111 -12.03 7.28 -8.38
N GLY A 112 -12.90 6.83 -9.25
CA GLY A 112 -14.25 6.41 -8.91
C GLY A 112 -14.63 5.20 -9.74
N PHE A 113 -15.67 4.50 -9.31
CA PHE A 113 -16.17 3.33 -10.03
C PHE A 113 -17.63 3.06 -9.69
N LEU A 114 -18.25 2.21 -10.49
CA LEU A 114 -19.51 1.55 -10.22
C LEU A 114 -19.44 0.08 -10.65
N LEU A 115 -20.34 -0.72 -10.14
CA LEU A 115 -20.57 -2.08 -10.64
C LEU A 115 -21.81 -2.11 -11.49
N LYS A 116 -21.77 -2.86 -12.60
CA LYS A 116 -22.89 -3.01 -13.50
C LYS A 116 -22.97 -4.42 -14.09
N LYS A 117 -24.12 -4.75 -14.66
CA LYS A 117 -24.24 -5.92 -15.55
C LYS A 117 -23.46 -5.64 -16.84
N LYS A 118 -23.07 -6.72 -17.53
CA LYS A 118 -22.31 -6.63 -18.78
C LYS A 118 -22.96 -5.70 -19.81
N ASP A 119 -24.27 -5.78 -19.93
CA ASP A 119 -25.11 -5.01 -20.88
C ASP A 119 -25.55 -3.62 -20.38
N GLY A 120 -25.16 -3.25 -19.14
CA GLY A 120 -25.54 -1.98 -18.54
C GLY A 120 -27.01 -1.89 -18.05
N SER A 121 -27.77 -3.00 -18.08
CA SER A 121 -29.19 -3.01 -17.71
C SER A 121 -29.46 -2.79 -16.19
N ALA A 122 -28.44 -2.97 -15.36
CA ALA A 122 -28.46 -2.65 -13.93
C ALA A 122 -27.08 -2.21 -13.46
N GLN A 123 -27.05 -1.34 -12.45
CA GLN A 123 -25.81 -0.81 -11.89
C GLN A 123 -25.98 -0.40 -10.43
N THR A 124 -24.86 -0.23 -9.73
CA THR A 124 -24.80 0.47 -8.43
C THR A 124 -24.77 1.98 -8.64
N PRO A 125 -24.98 2.78 -7.59
CA PRO A 125 -24.52 4.17 -7.60
C PRO A 125 -23.01 4.27 -7.86
N ASP A 126 -22.54 5.46 -8.25
CA ASP A 126 -21.12 5.76 -8.33
C ASP A 126 -20.50 5.82 -6.93
N TYR A 127 -19.42 5.11 -6.74
CA TYR A 127 -18.54 5.23 -5.59
C TYR A 127 -17.39 6.15 -5.97
N LYS A 128 -17.36 7.39 -5.46
CA LYS A 128 -16.34 8.41 -5.77
C LYS A 128 -16.39 9.61 -4.83
N PRO A 129 -15.29 10.39 -4.67
CA PRO A 129 -13.94 10.05 -5.08
C PRO A 129 -13.19 9.23 -4.02
N PHE A 130 -12.23 8.41 -4.45
CA PHE A 130 -11.21 7.80 -3.60
C PHE A 130 -9.86 8.37 -4.00
N PHE A 131 -9.09 8.88 -3.05
CA PHE A 131 -7.84 9.57 -3.33
C PHE A 131 -6.66 8.62 -3.26
N PHE A 132 -5.72 8.79 -4.20
CA PHE A 132 -4.40 8.19 -4.09
C PHE A 132 -3.55 9.05 -3.15
N ASP A 133 -2.79 8.39 -2.27
CA ASP A 133 -1.82 9.08 -1.45
C ASP A 133 -0.70 9.62 -2.34
N PRO A 134 -0.28 10.88 -2.16
CA PRO A 134 0.84 11.41 -2.92
C PRO A 134 2.14 10.71 -2.51
N LEU A 135 3.02 10.46 -3.49
CA LEU A 135 4.40 10.08 -3.20
C LEU A 135 5.12 11.30 -2.62
N ILE A 136 5.19 11.34 -1.30
CA ILE A 136 5.88 12.44 -0.58
C ILE A 136 7.25 11.93 -0.13
N PHE A 137 8.31 12.61 -0.60
CA PHE A 137 9.64 12.42 -0.02
C PHE A 137 9.67 13.07 1.37
N VAL A 138 9.79 12.25 2.40
CA VAL A 138 9.96 12.71 3.79
C VAL A 138 11.45 12.64 4.13
N PRO A 139 12.14 13.79 4.27
CA PRO A 139 13.52 13.79 4.72
C PRO A 139 13.65 13.12 6.09
N SER A 140 14.57 12.16 6.22
CA SER A 140 14.78 11.42 7.48
C SER A 140 16.20 10.92 7.58
N LEU A 141 16.65 10.66 8.82
CA LEU A 141 17.97 10.10 9.12
C LEU A 141 18.22 8.80 8.36
N THR A 142 17.23 7.90 8.34
CA THR A 142 17.32 6.61 7.65
C THR A 142 16.26 6.52 6.56
N ARG A 143 16.67 6.06 5.38
CA ARG A 143 15.78 5.92 4.21
C ARG A 143 16.06 4.62 3.50
N VAL A 144 15.04 4.10 2.84
CA VAL A 144 15.10 2.90 2.01
C VAL A 144 14.70 3.25 0.58
N PHE A 145 15.37 2.65 -0.38
CA PHE A 145 15.03 2.72 -1.79
C PHE A 145 15.03 1.30 -2.37
N PRO A 146 14.01 0.93 -3.15
CA PRO A 146 12.82 1.71 -3.48
C PRO A 146 11.99 2.04 -2.23
N ALA A 147 11.10 3.06 -2.29
CA ALA A 147 10.24 3.43 -1.16
C ALA A 147 9.24 2.32 -0.79
N LYS A 148 8.87 1.49 -1.76
CA LYS A 148 8.12 0.24 -1.60
C LYS A 148 9.02 -0.89 -2.02
N VAL A 149 9.33 -1.77 -1.07
CA VAL A 149 10.31 -2.84 -1.24
C VAL A 149 9.59 -4.17 -1.44
N ASP A 150 9.94 -4.91 -2.50
CA ASP A 150 9.63 -6.32 -2.66
C ASP A 150 10.86 -7.18 -2.32
N VAL A 151 10.65 -8.47 -2.12
CA VAL A 151 11.70 -9.43 -1.74
C VAL A 151 12.77 -9.62 -2.80
N ASP A 152 12.44 -9.34 -4.06
CA ASP A 152 13.33 -9.46 -5.23
C ASP A 152 14.10 -8.17 -5.55
N ASP A 153 13.81 -7.08 -4.86
CA ASP A 153 14.41 -5.77 -5.15
C ASP A 153 15.86 -5.67 -4.68
N VAL A 154 16.64 -4.85 -5.40
CA VAL A 154 17.91 -4.34 -4.89
C VAL A 154 17.60 -3.22 -3.89
N VAL A 155 17.60 -3.57 -2.62
CA VAL A 155 17.29 -2.64 -1.53
C VAL A 155 18.51 -1.82 -1.18
N SER A 156 18.40 -0.49 -1.26
CA SER A 156 19.40 0.44 -0.75
C SER A 156 18.93 1.05 0.56
N VAL A 157 19.72 0.92 1.63
CA VAL A 157 19.50 1.61 2.90
C VAL A 157 20.47 2.79 3.00
N ASN A 158 19.94 3.95 3.37
CA ASN A 158 20.72 5.18 3.45
C ASN A 158 20.65 5.74 4.87
N PHE A 159 21.79 6.29 5.34
CA PHE A 159 21.92 7.07 6.57
C PHE A 159 22.31 8.48 6.18
N ASP A 160 21.43 9.45 6.39
CA ASP A 160 21.64 10.86 6.03
C ASP A 160 21.86 11.69 7.29
N GLN A 161 23.11 11.91 7.61
CA GLN A 161 23.57 12.54 8.86
C GLN A 161 23.07 13.99 9.02
N GLN A 162 22.65 14.66 7.93
CA GLN A 162 22.11 16.01 8.07
C GLN A 162 20.78 16.06 8.87
N TYR A 163 20.09 14.91 8.98
CA TYR A 163 18.85 14.78 9.77
C TYR A 163 19.07 14.12 11.14
N ALA A 164 20.32 13.96 11.56
CA ALA A 164 20.65 13.38 12.86
C ALA A 164 20.29 14.34 14.01
N VAL A 165 19.52 13.84 14.97
CA VAL A 165 19.09 14.60 16.15
C VAL A 165 19.79 14.16 17.44
N THR A 166 20.35 12.94 17.47
CA THR A 166 21.12 12.44 18.63
C THR A 166 22.61 12.74 18.44
N VAL A 167 23.34 12.89 19.55
CA VAL A 167 24.79 13.08 19.52
C VAL A 167 25.50 11.89 18.85
N THR A 168 25.01 10.68 19.12
CA THR A 168 25.52 9.45 18.51
C THR A 168 25.40 9.50 16.99
N ASP A 169 24.20 9.79 16.47
CA ASP A 169 23.97 9.83 15.02
C ASP A 169 24.74 10.96 14.33
N GLN A 170 24.88 12.12 15.00
CA GLN A 170 25.64 13.26 14.49
C GLN A 170 27.13 13.00 14.38
N ARG A 171 27.69 12.18 15.28
CA ARG A 171 29.13 11.94 15.37
C ARG A 171 29.56 10.58 14.84
N MET A 172 28.63 9.67 14.62
CA MET A 172 28.94 8.33 14.10
C MET A 172 29.54 8.44 12.68
N THR A 173 30.63 7.72 12.47
CA THR A 173 31.14 7.39 11.14
C THR A 173 30.63 5.99 10.79
N PRO A 174 29.57 5.85 9.99
CA PRO A 174 29.04 4.54 9.64
C PRO A 174 30.03 3.71 8.85
N ALA A 175 30.16 2.43 9.21
CA ALA A 175 31.03 1.47 8.54
C ALA A 175 30.25 0.29 7.98
N THR A 176 29.21 -0.13 8.68
CA THR A 176 28.35 -1.25 8.29
C THR A 176 26.88 -0.96 8.61
N PHE A 177 26.01 -1.78 8.06
CA PHE A 177 24.63 -1.91 8.54
C PHE A 177 24.32 -3.38 8.79
N THR A 178 23.47 -3.64 9.79
CA THR A 178 23.02 -4.99 10.14
C THR A 178 21.55 -5.13 9.79
N VAL A 179 21.19 -6.21 9.10
CA VAL A 179 19.81 -6.55 8.71
C VAL A 179 19.38 -7.81 9.46
N THR A 180 18.22 -7.76 10.09
CA THR A 180 17.52 -8.91 10.66
C THR A 180 16.22 -9.11 9.88
N MET A 181 16.01 -10.30 9.33
CA MET A 181 14.86 -10.64 8.51
C MET A 181 13.80 -11.39 9.31
N PHE A 182 12.52 -11.18 8.98
CA PHE A 182 11.38 -11.84 9.62
C PHE A 182 10.45 -12.46 8.61
N ASP A 183 9.86 -13.60 8.97
CA ASP A 183 8.85 -14.28 8.18
C ASP A 183 7.42 -13.77 8.46
N ASP A 184 6.44 -14.37 7.80
CA ASP A 184 5.02 -14.03 7.86
C ASP A 184 4.33 -14.34 9.20
N ILE A 185 5.00 -15.07 10.11
CA ILE A 185 4.57 -15.25 11.52
C ILE A 185 5.51 -14.56 12.51
N ASN A 186 6.36 -13.65 12.01
CA ASN A 186 7.26 -12.82 12.80
C ASN A 186 8.41 -13.57 13.50
N ASN A 187 8.81 -14.74 13.00
CA ASN A 187 10.06 -15.38 13.41
C ASN A 187 11.24 -14.81 12.64
N THR A 188 12.41 -14.79 13.27
CA THR A 188 13.65 -14.43 12.57
C THR A 188 14.02 -15.47 11.52
N VAL A 189 14.43 -15.03 10.35
CA VAL A 189 14.89 -15.85 9.24
C VAL A 189 16.40 -15.85 9.20
N GLY A 190 17.00 -16.97 9.61
CA GLY A 190 18.45 -17.10 9.70
C GLY A 190 19.08 -16.22 10.77
N THR A 191 20.37 -15.91 10.60
CA THR A 191 21.11 -14.97 11.46
C THR A 191 21.12 -13.58 10.83
N ALA A 192 21.23 -12.54 11.67
CA ALA A 192 21.38 -11.18 11.18
C ALA A 192 22.65 -11.06 10.31
N VAL A 193 22.54 -10.39 9.17
CA VAL A 193 23.63 -10.17 8.22
C VAL A 193 24.17 -8.77 8.38
N THR A 194 25.48 -8.63 8.51
CA THR A 194 26.18 -7.34 8.58
C THR A 194 26.91 -7.07 7.26
N LEU A 195 26.61 -5.95 6.64
CA LEU A 195 27.07 -5.55 5.32
C LEU A 195 27.79 -4.20 5.37
N PRO A 196 28.77 -3.95 4.49
CA PRO A 196 29.48 -2.69 4.45
C PRO A 196 28.59 -1.55 3.95
N VAL A 197 28.88 -0.34 4.42
CA VAL A 197 28.37 0.89 3.81
C VAL A 197 29.53 1.67 3.16
N ARG A 198 29.15 2.48 2.18
CA ARG A 198 30.05 3.45 1.56
C ARG A 198 29.50 4.86 1.73
N LYS A 199 30.39 5.82 1.79
CA LYS A 199 30.01 7.22 1.73
C LYS A 199 29.55 7.55 0.32
N PHE A 200 28.27 7.92 0.18
CA PHE A 200 27.65 8.22 -1.10
C PHE A 200 27.74 9.71 -1.42
N ASP A 201 27.57 10.57 -0.39
CA ASP A 201 27.63 12.03 -0.50
C ASP A 201 28.24 12.61 0.79
N ALA A 202 28.31 13.91 0.91
CA ALA A 202 28.91 14.64 2.04
C ALA A 202 28.39 14.15 3.40
N THR A 203 27.06 13.91 3.49
CA THR A 203 26.36 13.49 4.71
C THR A 203 25.70 12.11 4.61
N ILE A 204 25.75 11.44 3.44
CA ILE A 204 24.99 10.22 3.17
C ILE A 204 25.93 9.01 3.07
N TRP A 205 25.62 7.97 3.86
CA TRP A 205 26.19 6.63 3.73
C TRP A 205 25.12 5.69 3.19
N SER A 206 25.51 4.77 2.31
CA SER A 206 24.61 3.85 1.65
C SER A 206 25.17 2.43 1.63
N GLY A 207 24.27 1.45 1.84
CA GLY A 207 24.54 0.04 1.63
C GLY A 207 23.40 -0.65 0.93
N THR A 208 23.66 -1.78 0.28
CA THR A 208 22.67 -2.49 -0.54
C THR A 208 22.63 -3.97 -0.23
N PHE A 209 21.47 -4.58 -0.39
CA PHE A 209 21.29 -6.03 -0.35
C PHE A 209 20.05 -6.44 -1.15
N ILE A 210 19.89 -7.74 -1.41
CA ILE A 210 18.67 -8.30 -2.04
C ILE A 210 18.07 -9.27 -1.03
N PRO A 211 16.83 -9.04 -0.55
CA PRO A 211 16.23 -9.81 0.53
C PRO A 211 16.22 -11.32 0.30
N ASN A 212 15.69 -11.80 -0.82
CA ASN A 212 15.58 -13.23 -1.15
C ASN A 212 16.90 -13.91 -1.49
N VAL A 213 17.96 -13.14 -1.80
CA VAL A 213 19.32 -13.67 -1.99
C VAL A 213 20.05 -13.78 -0.66
N SER A 214 19.83 -12.81 0.24
CA SER A 214 20.50 -12.76 1.54
C SER A 214 19.85 -13.64 2.61
N PHE A 215 18.54 -13.97 2.44
CA PHE A 215 17.76 -14.70 3.44
C PHE A 215 16.84 -15.72 2.79
N THR A 216 16.84 -16.95 3.31
CA THR A 216 15.97 -18.03 2.85
C THR A 216 14.99 -18.40 3.97
N PRO A 217 13.69 -18.15 3.82
CA PRO A 217 12.71 -18.53 4.82
C PRO A 217 12.55 -20.07 4.88
N ALA A 218 12.04 -20.60 5.98
CA ALA A 218 11.70 -22.00 6.09
C ALA A 218 10.63 -22.42 5.05
N THR A 219 10.58 -23.68 4.69
CA THR A 219 9.62 -24.21 3.70
C THR A 219 8.19 -23.83 4.06
N GLY A 220 7.45 -23.28 3.10
CA GLY A 220 6.07 -22.82 3.27
C GLY A 220 5.91 -21.48 3.97
N ARG A 221 7.01 -20.80 4.29
CA ARG A 221 7.02 -19.43 4.88
C ARG A 221 7.41 -18.40 3.83
N LYS A 222 7.04 -17.14 4.07
CA LYS A 222 7.38 -16.01 3.21
C LYS A 222 8.10 -14.94 4.03
N LEU A 223 9.02 -14.22 3.40
CA LEU A 223 9.62 -13.02 3.99
C LEU A 223 8.53 -11.94 4.10
N ARG A 224 8.45 -11.28 5.26
CA ARG A 224 7.43 -10.25 5.53
C ARG A 224 8.01 -8.88 5.76
N LYS A 225 9.08 -8.79 6.56
CA LYS A 225 9.71 -7.52 6.92
C LYS A 225 11.16 -7.74 7.29
N PHE A 226 11.90 -6.65 7.30
CA PHE A 226 13.24 -6.61 7.88
C PHE A 226 13.41 -5.41 8.80
N VAL A 227 14.34 -5.56 9.75
CA VAL A 227 14.81 -4.49 10.62
C VAL A 227 16.27 -4.26 10.32
N TYR A 228 16.67 -3.02 10.13
CA TYR A 228 18.07 -2.68 9.94
C TYR A 228 18.52 -1.56 10.86
N ARG A 229 19.83 -1.49 11.10
CA ARG A 229 20.48 -0.40 11.80
C ARG A 229 21.87 -0.17 11.26
N PHE A 230 22.34 1.07 11.32
CA PHE A 230 23.71 1.41 10.98
C PHE A 230 24.62 1.24 12.20
N ASN A 231 25.84 0.78 11.96
CA ASN A 231 26.89 0.62 12.98
C ASN A 231 28.13 1.34 12.50
N GLY A 232 28.85 1.93 13.44
CA GLY A 232 30.04 2.70 13.14
C GLY A 232 30.85 3.01 14.39
N THR A 233 31.70 4.02 14.26
CA THR A 233 32.53 4.52 15.38
C THR A 233 32.29 6.00 15.57
N MET A 234 32.45 6.46 16.83
CA MET A 234 32.57 7.86 17.17
C MET A 234 33.70 8.03 18.19
N LEU A 235 34.21 9.24 18.33
CA LEU A 235 35.16 9.55 19.42
C LEU A 235 34.39 9.76 20.72
N ASP A 236 34.85 9.11 21.79
CA ASP A 236 34.35 9.31 23.12
C ASP A 236 34.84 10.65 23.73
N ILE A 237 34.56 10.91 25.00
CA ILE A 237 34.96 12.14 25.69
C ILE A 237 36.48 12.29 25.82
N ASN A 238 37.23 11.18 25.72
CA ASN A 238 38.68 11.15 25.81
C ASN A 238 39.34 11.18 24.42
N GLY A 239 38.54 11.29 23.35
CA GLY A 239 39.01 11.26 21.97
C GLY A 239 39.36 9.85 21.45
N LEU A 240 38.91 8.77 22.14
CA LEU A 240 39.15 7.40 21.74
C LEU A 240 38.00 6.86 20.89
N PRO A 241 38.29 6.11 19.80
CA PRO A 241 37.25 5.48 18.98
C PRO A 241 36.43 4.47 19.82
N THR A 242 35.11 4.63 19.83
CA THR A 242 34.16 3.71 20.44
C THR A 242 33.13 3.25 19.43
N THR A 243 32.72 1.98 19.49
CA THR A 243 31.71 1.42 18.61
C THR A 243 30.32 1.87 19.04
N VAL A 244 29.53 2.33 18.10
CA VAL A 244 28.17 2.79 18.31
C VAL A 244 27.23 2.24 17.23
N SER A 245 25.94 2.23 17.55
CA SER A 245 24.89 1.83 16.61
C SER A 245 23.74 2.85 16.65
N GLY A 246 23.17 3.13 15.49
CA GLY A 246 21.95 3.90 15.37
C GLY A 246 20.72 3.11 15.80
N ALA A 247 19.57 3.76 15.76
CA ALA A 247 18.28 3.13 16.05
C ALA A 247 17.89 2.07 15.00
N ASN A 248 17.10 1.11 15.41
CA ASN A 248 16.49 0.13 14.51
C ASN A 248 15.40 0.81 13.64
N THR A 249 15.42 0.51 12.36
CA THR A 249 14.39 0.92 11.40
C THR A 249 13.72 -0.33 10.82
N GLU A 250 12.40 -0.41 10.90
CA GLU A 250 11.61 -1.52 10.35
C GLU A 250 11.07 -1.17 8.97
N VAL A 251 11.10 -2.13 8.04
CA VAL A 251 10.57 -2.04 6.69
C VAL A 251 9.75 -3.29 6.39
N THR A 252 8.49 -3.11 6.01
CA THR A 252 7.60 -4.20 5.60
C THR A 252 7.61 -4.32 4.08
N PHE A 253 7.69 -5.56 3.57
CA PHE A 253 7.61 -5.80 2.14
C PHE A 253 6.21 -5.50 1.62
N THR A 254 6.16 -4.84 0.49
CA THR A 254 4.93 -4.61 -0.28
C THR A 254 4.87 -5.67 -1.36
N THR A 255 3.90 -6.57 -1.27
CA THR A 255 3.71 -7.58 -2.32
C THR A 255 3.18 -6.88 -3.56
N MET A 256 4.04 -6.72 -4.56
CA MET A 256 3.68 -6.13 -5.86
C MET A 256 3.29 -7.18 -6.91
N LYS A 257 3.13 -8.44 -6.49
CA LYS A 257 2.74 -9.59 -7.35
C LYS A 257 1.45 -10.23 -6.89
#